data_994fe93c778526cfc1156e3e0350f52f
#
_entry.id   994fe93c778526cfc1156e3e0350f52f
#
_cell.length_a   1.000
_cell.length_b   1.000
_cell.length_c   1.000
_cell.angle_alpha   90.00
_cell.angle_beta   90.00
_cell.angle_gamma   90.00
#
_symmetry.space_group_name_H-M   'P 1'
#
loop_
_entity.id
_entity.type
_entity.pdbx_description
1 polymer ?
#
loop_
_entity_poly.entity_id
_entity_poly.type
_entity_poly.pdbx_seq_one_letter_code
_entity_poly.pdbx_strand_id
1 'polypeptide(L)'
;LIDLLRDEMQVAVLSRGYKRKSRGYVVADENTTMRDIGDEPFQIKQKFEGVYVAVDKDRCHGIDHLISDEDTKDVEVILLDDAFQHRYVKPGVNILLVDYHKFINYDKLLPAGRLREPQSAKVRADIVIVTKCPKNLNPIDYRVLSKAMDLKAFQQLYFTTLSYCDLKPIFNGGDTVPLNEIMGENILLLTGIASPEHLQVDIMEYTRGVKLETMAFPDHHNFTERDVERINERFAAMPSPKRIITTEKDQVRLFYLAGLSEEIKQNIYALPIKVEFMLEGGKIFNEKIESYVRKNSRNSILAKRKNVNKPRNSNRSGNR
;
A
#
# COMPACT_ATOMS: atom_id res chain seq x y z
N LEU A 1 6.86 -0.06 5.30
CA LEU A 1 7.28 -1.19 6.15
C LEU A 1 8.09 -2.21 5.36
N ILE A 2 7.65 -2.61 4.17
CA ILE A 2 8.41 -3.56 3.35
C ILE A 2 9.83 -3.04 3.13
N ASP A 3 10.00 -1.82 2.61
CA ASP A 3 11.33 -1.22 2.38
C ASP A 3 12.19 -1.13 3.65
N LEU A 4 11.56 -0.97 4.81
CA LEU A 4 12.26 -0.90 6.08
C LEU A 4 12.81 -2.26 6.55
N LEU A 5 12.13 -3.35 6.19
CA LEU A 5 12.39 -4.67 6.80
C LEU A 5 13.03 -5.68 5.85
N ARG A 6 12.78 -5.59 4.54
CA ARG A 6 13.15 -6.62 3.56
C ARG A 6 14.66 -6.84 3.40
N ASP A 7 15.47 -5.84 3.68
CA ASP A 7 16.93 -5.96 3.54
C ASP A 7 17.57 -6.75 4.69
N GLU A 8 16.87 -6.89 5.82
CA GLU A 8 17.37 -7.59 7.01
C GLU A 8 16.57 -8.87 7.34
N MET A 9 15.36 -9.02 6.81
CA MET A 9 14.42 -10.06 7.20
C MET A 9 13.60 -10.57 6.03
N GLN A 10 13.24 -11.85 6.08
CA GLN A 10 12.30 -12.42 5.12
C GLN A 10 10.86 -11.98 5.45
N VAL A 11 10.32 -11.13 4.60
CA VAL A 11 9.02 -10.49 4.78
C VAL A 11 7.95 -11.20 3.96
N ALA A 12 6.80 -11.45 4.57
CA ALA A 12 5.57 -11.78 3.87
C ALA A 12 4.51 -10.69 4.04
N VAL A 13 3.73 -10.44 3.01
CA VAL A 13 2.52 -9.61 3.07
C VAL A 13 1.31 -10.50 2.91
N LEU A 14 0.38 -10.44 3.85
CA LEU A 14 -0.88 -11.19 3.79
C LEU A 14 -2.06 -10.21 3.69
N SER A 15 -2.70 -10.20 2.53
CA SER A 15 -3.87 -9.37 2.24
C SER A 15 -5.14 -10.21 2.10
N ARG A 16 -6.29 -9.57 2.00
CA ARG A 16 -7.56 -10.24 1.72
C ARG A 16 -7.72 -10.64 0.26
N GLY A 17 -7.06 -9.92 -0.64
CA GLY A 17 -7.26 -10.08 -2.07
C GLY A 17 -8.64 -9.57 -2.50
N TYR A 18 -8.93 -8.29 -2.29
CA TYR A 18 -10.20 -7.68 -2.68
C TYR A 18 -10.46 -7.82 -4.18
N LYS A 19 -11.69 -8.22 -4.55
CA LYS A 19 -12.14 -8.49 -5.94
C LYS A 19 -11.35 -9.59 -6.69
N ARG A 20 -10.50 -10.38 -6.04
CA ARG A 20 -9.83 -11.52 -6.68
C ARG A 20 -10.82 -12.59 -7.12
N LYS A 21 -10.46 -13.38 -8.12
CA LYS A 21 -11.28 -14.52 -8.59
C LYS A 21 -10.90 -15.84 -7.91
N SER A 22 -9.69 -15.96 -7.40
CA SER A 22 -9.24 -17.14 -6.67
C SER A 22 -9.94 -17.28 -5.31
N ARG A 23 -9.91 -18.48 -4.73
CA ARG A 23 -10.49 -18.79 -3.41
C ARG A 23 -9.43 -19.43 -2.51
N GLY A 24 -9.64 -19.30 -1.19
CA GLY A 24 -8.75 -19.86 -0.18
C GLY A 24 -7.39 -19.14 -0.14
N TYR A 25 -6.39 -19.82 0.37
CA TYR A 25 -5.02 -19.33 0.45
C TYR A 25 -4.33 -19.42 -0.91
N VAL A 26 -3.64 -18.35 -1.30
CA VAL A 26 -2.83 -18.30 -2.52
C VAL A 26 -1.57 -17.49 -2.22
N VAL A 27 -0.41 -18.06 -2.49
CA VAL A 27 0.88 -17.35 -2.54
C VAL A 27 1.16 -16.96 -3.97
N ALA A 28 1.59 -15.72 -4.19
CA ALA A 28 1.91 -15.22 -5.51
C ALA A 28 3.24 -15.77 -6.00
N ASP A 29 3.24 -16.33 -7.19
CA ASP A 29 4.39 -16.79 -7.95
C ASP A 29 4.61 -15.93 -9.22
N GLU A 30 5.51 -16.37 -10.10
CA GLU A 30 5.82 -15.67 -11.36
C GLU A 30 4.64 -15.64 -12.34
N ASN A 31 3.75 -16.64 -12.29
CA ASN A 31 2.60 -16.77 -13.18
C ASN A 31 1.34 -16.13 -12.62
N THR A 32 1.38 -15.68 -11.37
CA THR A 32 0.23 -15.11 -10.69
C THR A 32 -0.17 -13.79 -11.32
N THR A 33 -1.46 -13.67 -11.64
CA THR A 33 -2.03 -12.47 -12.24
C THR A 33 -2.79 -11.61 -11.22
N MET A 34 -3.07 -10.38 -11.60
CA MET A 34 -3.92 -9.47 -10.82
C MET A 34 -5.31 -10.08 -10.52
N ARG A 35 -5.84 -10.93 -11.42
CA ARG A 35 -7.12 -11.62 -11.21
C ARG A 35 -7.07 -12.65 -10.09
N ASP A 36 -5.90 -13.20 -9.83
CA ASP A 36 -5.73 -14.28 -8.85
C ASP A 36 -5.60 -13.74 -7.43
N ILE A 37 -4.95 -12.60 -7.24
CA ILE A 37 -4.66 -12.06 -5.91
C ILE A 37 -5.26 -10.67 -5.63
N GLY A 38 -5.75 -9.97 -6.66
CA GLY A 38 -6.27 -8.61 -6.55
C GLY A 38 -5.23 -7.54 -6.86
N ASP A 39 -5.68 -6.31 -7.10
CA ASP A 39 -4.85 -5.19 -7.59
C ASP A 39 -3.71 -4.83 -6.63
N GLU A 40 -4.04 -4.61 -5.36
CA GLU A 40 -3.06 -4.12 -4.37
C GLU A 40 -1.99 -5.16 -4.04
N PRO A 41 -2.31 -6.45 -3.76
CA PRO A 41 -1.30 -7.47 -3.60
C PRO A 41 -0.45 -7.67 -4.84
N PHE A 42 -1.04 -7.58 -6.03
CA PHE A 42 -0.30 -7.71 -7.29
C PHE A 42 0.68 -6.55 -7.49
N GLN A 43 0.29 -5.32 -7.16
CA GLN A 43 1.19 -4.16 -7.17
C GLN A 43 2.37 -4.34 -6.22
N ILE A 44 2.11 -4.86 -5.00
CA ILE A 44 3.17 -5.17 -4.03
C ILE A 44 4.13 -6.21 -4.61
N LYS A 45 3.59 -7.29 -5.20
CA LYS A 45 4.40 -8.35 -5.83
C LYS A 45 5.33 -7.81 -6.92
N GLN A 46 4.83 -6.91 -7.76
CA GLN A 46 5.64 -6.31 -8.83
C GLN A 46 6.69 -5.31 -8.33
N LYS A 47 6.36 -4.60 -7.24
CA LYS A 47 7.23 -3.53 -6.71
C LYS A 47 8.36 -4.08 -5.84
N PHE A 48 8.16 -5.21 -5.17
CA PHE A 48 9.07 -5.73 -4.16
C PHE A 48 9.50 -7.16 -4.47
N GLU A 49 10.64 -7.28 -5.13
CA GLU A 49 11.31 -8.57 -5.32
C GLU A 49 11.72 -9.20 -3.98
N GLY A 50 11.67 -10.52 -3.88
CA GLY A 50 12.10 -11.25 -2.68
C GLY A 50 11.11 -11.22 -1.52
N VAL A 51 9.94 -10.59 -1.67
CA VAL A 51 8.88 -10.53 -0.66
C VAL A 51 7.78 -11.53 -1.00
N TYR A 52 7.39 -12.36 -0.05
CA TYR A 52 6.24 -13.23 -0.23
C TYR A 52 4.96 -12.42 -0.18
N VAL A 53 4.10 -12.57 -1.18
CA VAL A 53 2.77 -11.95 -1.21
C VAL A 53 1.73 -13.04 -1.21
N ALA A 54 0.94 -13.11 -0.15
CA ALA A 54 -0.11 -14.09 0.02
C ALA A 54 -1.48 -13.41 0.20
N VAL A 55 -2.53 -14.11 -0.19
CA VAL A 55 -3.89 -13.64 0.00
C VAL A 55 -4.75 -14.74 0.61
N ASP A 56 -5.50 -14.38 1.64
CA ASP A 56 -6.54 -15.20 2.21
C ASP A 56 -7.62 -14.32 2.85
N LYS A 57 -8.86 -14.73 2.76
CA LYS A 57 -9.97 -14.09 3.47
C LYS A 57 -9.85 -14.29 4.98
N ASP A 58 -9.42 -15.49 5.40
CA ASP A 58 -9.11 -15.83 6.79
C ASP A 58 -7.63 -15.62 7.06
N ARG A 59 -7.29 -14.59 7.83
CA ARG A 59 -5.91 -14.25 8.16
C ARG A 59 -5.25 -15.29 9.07
N CYS A 60 -6.01 -15.97 9.93
CA CYS A 60 -5.46 -17.03 10.76
C CYS A 60 -4.99 -18.19 9.89
N HIS A 61 -5.85 -18.66 8.98
CA HIS A 61 -5.52 -19.71 8.03
C HIS A 61 -4.33 -19.31 7.13
N GLY A 62 -4.32 -18.08 6.61
CA GLY A 62 -3.20 -17.59 5.79
C GLY A 62 -1.87 -17.50 6.55
N ILE A 63 -1.89 -17.12 7.84
CA ILE A 63 -0.70 -17.11 8.70
C ILE A 63 -0.21 -18.55 8.93
N ASP A 64 -1.11 -19.47 9.25
CA ASP A 64 -0.75 -20.87 9.51
C ASP A 64 -0.05 -21.47 8.28
N HIS A 65 -0.53 -21.20 7.08
CA HIS A 65 0.13 -21.60 5.84
C HIS A 65 1.49 -20.95 5.67
N LEU A 66 1.61 -19.63 5.80
CA LEU A 66 2.88 -18.91 5.65
C LEU A 66 3.99 -19.42 6.58
N ILE A 67 3.65 -19.92 7.76
CA ILE A 67 4.63 -20.42 8.72
C ILE A 67 4.89 -21.94 8.63
N SER A 68 4.01 -22.69 7.95
CA SER A 68 4.09 -24.17 7.89
C SER A 68 4.52 -24.70 6.53
N ASP A 69 4.24 -23.98 5.44
CA ASP A 69 4.55 -24.42 4.09
C ASP A 69 6.06 -24.35 3.83
N GLU A 70 6.61 -25.37 3.17
CA GLU A 70 8.04 -25.49 2.90
C GLU A 70 8.60 -24.31 2.10
N ASP A 71 7.81 -23.74 1.18
CA ASP A 71 8.23 -22.66 0.30
C ASP A 71 8.31 -21.30 1.01
N THR A 72 7.66 -21.15 2.17
CA THR A 72 7.57 -19.89 2.92
C THR A 72 8.05 -20.00 4.37
N LYS A 73 8.61 -21.14 4.76
CA LYS A 73 9.02 -21.44 6.15
C LYS A 73 10.12 -20.54 6.71
N ASP A 74 10.82 -19.80 5.86
CA ASP A 74 11.84 -18.84 6.21
C ASP A 74 11.27 -17.44 6.54
N VAL A 75 9.96 -17.23 6.40
CA VAL A 75 9.29 -15.98 6.77
C VAL A 75 9.52 -15.64 8.22
N GLU A 76 10.05 -14.45 8.48
CA GLU A 76 10.34 -13.93 9.81
C GLU A 76 9.32 -12.89 10.26
N VAL A 77 8.74 -12.12 9.30
CA VAL A 77 7.78 -11.06 9.54
C VAL A 77 6.60 -11.17 8.58
N ILE A 78 5.39 -11.16 9.12
CA ILE A 78 4.16 -11.11 8.34
C ILE A 78 3.51 -9.74 8.52
N LEU A 79 3.40 -8.99 7.45
CA LEU A 79 2.68 -7.73 7.37
C LEU A 79 1.24 -8.01 6.95
N LEU A 80 0.28 -7.70 7.83
CA LEU A 80 -1.15 -7.86 7.54
C LEU A 80 -1.70 -6.58 6.93
N ASP A 81 -2.12 -6.66 5.68
CA ASP A 81 -2.69 -5.54 4.95
C ASP A 81 -4.22 -5.46 5.14
N ASP A 82 -4.73 -4.21 5.36
CA ASP A 82 -6.14 -3.89 5.68
C ASP A 82 -6.77 -4.88 6.68
N ALA A 83 -6.07 -5.14 7.79
CA ALA A 83 -6.48 -6.18 8.74
C ALA A 83 -6.94 -5.65 10.10
N PHE A 84 -7.04 -4.33 10.31
CA PHE A 84 -7.39 -3.75 11.62
C PHE A 84 -8.73 -4.26 12.16
N GLN A 85 -9.68 -4.58 11.30
CA GLN A 85 -10.98 -5.16 11.68
C GLN A 85 -10.95 -6.69 11.84
N HIS A 86 -9.84 -7.37 11.47
CA HIS A 86 -9.74 -8.82 11.60
C HIS A 86 -9.31 -9.19 13.03
N ARG A 87 -10.28 -9.33 13.93
CA ARG A 87 -10.05 -9.43 15.39
C ARG A 87 -9.61 -10.82 15.88
N TYR A 88 -9.58 -11.82 15.00
CA TYR A 88 -9.14 -13.19 15.35
C TYR A 88 -7.61 -13.32 15.41
N VAL A 89 -6.88 -12.41 14.78
CA VAL A 89 -5.42 -12.32 14.92
C VAL A 89 -5.06 -11.23 15.92
N LYS A 90 -4.14 -11.54 16.82
CA LYS A 90 -3.53 -10.56 17.71
C LYS A 90 -2.15 -10.20 17.17
N PRO A 91 -2.00 -9.12 16.39
CA PRO A 91 -0.70 -8.73 15.87
C PRO A 91 0.21 -8.21 16.98
N GLY A 92 1.49 -8.23 16.73
CA GLY A 92 2.47 -7.69 17.66
C GLY A 92 2.51 -6.17 17.72
N VAL A 93 2.21 -5.51 16.58
CA VAL A 93 2.04 -4.07 16.46
C VAL A 93 0.82 -3.79 15.59
N ASN A 94 -0.12 -3.04 16.12
CA ASN A 94 -1.29 -2.54 15.41
C ASN A 94 -1.07 -1.11 14.95
N ILE A 95 -1.10 -0.87 13.64
CA ILE A 95 -0.99 0.45 13.05
C ILE A 95 -2.35 0.84 12.45
N LEU A 96 -2.93 1.93 12.95
CA LEU A 96 -4.17 2.51 12.42
C LEU A 96 -3.84 3.70 11.54
N LEU A 97 -4.30 3.67 10.29
CA LEU A 97 -4.20 4.80 9.37
C LEU A 97 -5.49 5.62 9.41
N VAL A 98 -5.36 6.94 9.51
CA VAL A 98 -6.46 7.90 9.52
C VAL A 98 -6.23 8.92 8.42
N ASP A 99 -7.12 9.00 7.46
CA ASP A 99 -7.05 9.99 6.38
C ASP A 99 -7.35 11.39 6.94
N TYR A 100 -6.46 12.35 6.73
CA TYR A 100 -6.62 13.74 7.16
C TYR A 100 -7.91 14.37 6.63
N HIS A 101 -8.26 14.12 5.37
CA HIS A 101 -9.46 14.67 4.72
C HIS A 101 -10.76 13.96 5.12
N LYS A 102 -10.63 12.77 5.74
CA LYS A 102 -11.74 11.92 6.18
C LYS A 102 -11.57 11.54 7.65
N PHE A 103 -11.38 12.56 8.49
CA PHE A 103 -11.01 12.37 9.88
C PHE A 103 -12.11 11.60 10.64
N ILE A 104 -11.69 10.52 11.32
CA ILE A 104 -12.63 9.55 11.93
C ILE A 104 -13.57 10.17 12.96
N ASN A 105 -13.16 11.27 13.61
CA ASN A 105 -13.94 11.92 14.65
C ASN A 105 -15.20 12.62 14.11
N TYR A 106 -15.24 12.91 12.82
CA TYR A 106 -16.38 13.57 12.17
C TYR A 106 -17.21 12.61 11.33
N ASP A 107 -16.88 11.31 11.33
CA ASP A 107 -17.56 10.31 10.54
C ASP A 107 -18.44 9.41 11.42
N LYS A 108 -19.44 8.79 10.80
CA LYS A 108 -20.41 7.90 11.43
C LYS A 108 -20.21 6.46 10.99
N LEU A 109 -20.77 5.55 11.75
CA LEU A 109 -20.83 4.13 11.39
C LEU A 109 -21.67 3.91 10.13
N LEU A 110 -21.33 2.89 9.35
CA LEU A 110 -22.20 2.37 8.29
C LEU A 110 -23.60 2.03 8.84
N PRO A 111 -24.68 2.32 8.10
CA PRO A 111 -24.73 2.93 6.76
C PRO A 111 -24.77 4.47 6.77
N ALA A 112 -24.81 5.12 7.94
CA ALA A 112 -24.94 6.57 8.08
C ALA A 112 -23.64 7.35 7.81
N GLY A 113 -22.53 6.67 7.73
CA GLY A 113 -21.20 7.18 7.42
C GLY A 113 -20.33 6.07 6.84
N ARG A 114 -18.99 6.18 6.97
CA ARG A 114 -18.02 5.27 6.35
C ARG A 114 -17.29 4.36 7.34
N LEU A 115 -17.46 4.60 8.64
CA LEU A 115 -16.76 3.81 9.65
C LEU A 115 -17.30 2.38 9.70
N ARG A 116 -16.40 1.41 9.61
CA ARG A 116 -16.67 -0.03 9.77
C ARG A 116 -16.80 -0.44 11.24
N GLU A 117 -16.20 0.32 12.14
CA GLU A 117 -16.22 0.12 13.59
C GLU A 117 -16.35 1.47 14.31
N PRO A 118 -16.83 1.49 15.59
CA PRO A 118 -16.92 2.73 16.36
C PRO A 118 -15.53 3.33 16.59
N GLN A 119 -15.46 4.64 16.76
CA GLN A 119 -14.21 5.38 17.00
C GLN A 119 -13.43 4.86 18.21
N SER A 120 -14.11 4.31 19.21
CA SER A 120 -13.48 3.69 20.38
C SER A 120 -12.57 2.50 20.02
N ALA A 121 -12.78 1.88 18.85
CA ALA A 121 -11.95 0.78 18.37
C ALA A 121 -10.48 1.18 18.16
N LYS A 122 -10.20 2.48 18.01
CA LYS A 122 -8.82 3.01 17.91
C LYS A 122 -7.94 2.66 19.12
N VAL A 123 -8.54 2.33 20.28
CA VAL A 123 -7.79 1.89 21.47
C VAL A 123 -6.94 0.63 21.23
N ARG A 124 -7.26 -0.16 20.20
CA ARG A 124 -6.46 -1.35 19.85
C ARG A 124 -5.17 -1.02 19.10
N ALA A 125 -5.04 0.21 18.58
CA ALA A 125 -3.84 0.62 17.88
C ALA A 125 -2.70 0.92 18.86
N ASP A 126 -1.50 0.44 18.56
CA ASP A 126 -0.27 0.85 19.23
C ASP A 126 0.27 2.14 18.62
N ILE A 127 0.06 2.29 17.31
CA ILE A 127 0.48 3.42 16.50
C ILE A 127 -0.70 3.93 15.69
N VAL A 128 -0.91 5.24 15.70
CA VAL A 128 -1.86 5.93 14.84
C VAL A 128 -1.10 6.87 13.91
N ILE A 129 -1.39 6.79 12.61
CA ILE A 129 -0.77 7.65 11.62
C ILE A 129 -1.86 8.44 10.91
N VAL A 130 -1.86 9.75 11.05
CA VAL A 130 -2.69 10.63 10.23
C VAL A 130 -1.99 10.81 8.89
N THR A 131 -2.63 10.33 7.84
CA THR A 131 -2.07 10.28 6.48
C THR A 131 -2.62 11.38 5.59
N LYS A 132 -1.90 11.67 4.50
CA LYS A 132 -2.28 12.69 3.50
C LYS A 132 -2.43 14.09 4.09
N CYS A 133 -1.63 14.40 5.09
CA CYS A 133 -1.60 15.74 5.65
C CYS A 133 -1.06 16.75 4.61
N PRO A 134 -1.60 17.97 4.57
CA PRO A 134 -0.98 19.05 3.82
C PRO A 134 0.45 19.32 4.31
N LYS A 135 1.36 19.63 3.38
CA LYS A 135 2.77 19.91 3.72
C LYS A 135 2.97 21.13 4.61
N ASN A 136 2.04 22.05 4.57
CA ASN A 136 2.08 23.35 5.25
C ASN A 136 1.30 23.38 6.57
N LEU A 137 1.08 22.24 7.23
CA LEU A 137 0.46 22.21 8.56
C LEU A 137 1.28 23.05 9.56
N ASN A 138 0.61 23.92 10.29
CA ASN A 138 1.24 24.73 11.31
C ASN A 138 1.17 24.06 12.71
N PRO A 139 1.92 24.51 13.72
CA PRO A 139 1.94 23.91 15.06
C PRO A 139 0.57 23.83 15.75
N ILE A 140 -0.35 24.74 15.43
CA ILE A 140 -1.70 24.73 15.99
C ILE A 140 -2.51 23.56 15.42
N ASP A 141 -2.38 23.30 14.11
CA ASP A 141 -3.08 22.18 13.45
C ASP A 141 -2.68 20.84 14.07
N TYR A 142 -1.40 20.61 14.31
CA TYR A 142 -0.93 19.40 15.00
C TYR A 142 -1.54 19.23 16.38
N ARG A 143 -1.65 20.32 17.16
CA ARG A 143 -2.27 20.29 18.48
C ARG A 143 -3.76 19.96 18.42
N VAL A 144 -4.47 20.58 17.47
CA VAL A 144 -5.91 20.32 17.26
C VAL A 144 -6.14 18.87 16.87
N LEU A 145 -5.39 18.36 15.90
CA LEU A 145 -5.50 16.96 15.46
C LEU A 145 -5.16 15.97 16.56
N SER A 146 -4.07 16.22 17.31
CA SER A 146 -3.67 15.37 18.43
C SER A 146 -4.72 15.34 19.54
N LYS A 147 -5.29 16.49 19.89
CA LYS A 147 -6.36 16.57 20.87
C LYS A 147 -7.64 15.86 20.37
N ALA A 148 -7.98 16.05 19.10
CA ALA A 148 -9.14 15.40 18.50
C ALA A 148 -8.98 13.88 18.44
N MET A 149 -7.78 13.36 18.22
CA MET A 149 -7.52 11.91 18.24
C MET A 149 -7.76 11.29 19.61
N ASP A 150 -7.61 12.04 20.71
CA ASP A 150 -7.85 11.57 22.09
C ASP A 150 -7.24 10.17 22.33
N LEU A 151 -5.94 10.05 22.13
CA LEU A 151 -5.22 8.78 22.26
C LEU A 151 -4.85 8.49 23.71
N LYS A 152 -4.68 7.22 24.03
CA LYS A 152 -4.18 6.77 25.33
C LYS A 152 -2.66 6.95 25.42
N ALA A 153 -2.12 7.04 26.62
CA ALA A 153 -0.70 7.31 26.87
C ALA A 153 0.27 6.30 26.24
N PHE A 154 -0.17 5.06 25.97
CA PHE A 154 0.66 4.03 25.35
C PHE A 154 0.68 4.12 23.81
N GLN A 155 -0.26 4.85 23.21
CA GLN A 155 -0.39 4.99 21.76
C GLN A 155 0.53 6.10 21.24
N GLN A 156 1.14 5.87 20.09
CA GLN A 156 1.95 6.89 19.42
C GLN A 156 1.20 7.47 18.24
N LEU A 157 1.34 8.78 18.04
CA LEU A 157 0.75 9.52 16.94
C LEU A 157 1.83 10.03 16.01
N TYR A 158 1.66 9.74 14.71
CA TYR A 158 2.50 10.26 13.65
C TYR A 158 1.65 10.95 12.60
N PHE A 159 2.29 11.82 11.83
CA PHE A 159 1.70 12.53 10.71
C PHE A 159 2.52 12.25 9.47
N THR A 160 1.84 12.00 8.35
CA THR A 160 2.51 11.78 7.07
C THR A 160 1.85 12.60 5.98
N THR A 161 2.66 13.04 5.02
CA THR A 161 2.23 13.67 3.79
C THR A 161 2.56 12.78 2.60
N LEU A 162 2.04 13.12 1.44
CA LEU A 162 2.42 12.51 0.17
C LEU A 162 3.42 13.41 -0.56
N SER A 163 4.45 12.82 -1.11
CA SER A 163 5.33 13.45 -2.08
C SER A 163 5.32 12.64 -3.37
N TYR A 164 5.61 13.32 -4.46
CA TYR A 164 5.67 12.69 -5.78
C TYR A 164 7.12 12.46 -6.17
N CYS A 165 7.37 11.28 -6.73
CA CYS A 165 8.67 10.93 -7.30
C CYS A 165 8.71 11.32 -8.78
N ASP A 166 9.85 11.10 -9.42
CA ASP A 166 9.99 11.27 -10.86
C ASP A 166 9.06 10.33 -11.64
N LEU A 167 8.56 10.83 -12.75
CA LEU A 167 7.71 10.08 -13.65
C LEU A 167 8.46 8.85 -14.19
N LYS A 168 7.82 7.68 -14.12
CA LYS A 168 8.38 6.42 -14.64
C LYS A 168 7.68 6.03 -15.93
N PRO A 169 8.39 5.77 -17.03
CA PRO A 169 7.77 5.27 -18.25
C PRO A 169 7.13 3.91 -17.99
N ILE A 170 5.95 3.68 -18.58
CA ILE A 170 5.21 2.42 -18.37
C ILE A 170 5.73 1.32 -19.28
N PHE A 171 6.07 1.62 -20.53
CA PHE A 171 6.40 0.61 -21.52
C PHE A 171 7.91 0.50 -21.80
N ASN A 172 8.62 1.47 -22.12
CA ASN A 172 9.90 1.37 -22.84
C ASN A 172 11.16 1.38 -21.97
N GLY A 173 11.08 1.12 -20.66
CA GLY A 173 12.27 1.03 -19.80
C GLY A 173 13.20 2.25 -19.89
N GLY A 174 12.67 3.41 -20.30
CA GLY A 174 13.42 4.65 -20.46
C GLY A 174 13.73 5.31 -19.10
N ASP A 175 14.43 6.45 -19.18
CA ASP A 175 14.80 7.21 -18.00
C ASP A 175 13.56 7.83 -17.30
N THR A 176 13.66 7.99 -16.01
CA THR A 176 12.67 8.73 -15.22
C THR A 176 12.73 10.21 -15.57
N VAL A 177 11.60 10.89 -15.50
CA VAL A 177 11.50 12.32 -15.83
C VAL A 177 11.05 13.11 -14.59
N PRO A 178 11.86 14.02 -14.07
CA PRO A 178 11.48 14.89 -12.98
C PRO A 178 10.26 15.75 -13.31
N LEU A 179 9.33 15.90 -12.35
CA LEU A 179 8.10 16.67 -12.55
C LEU A 179 8.35 18.13 -12.94
N ASN A 180 9.44 18.72 -12.52
CA ASN A 180 9.80 20.08 -12.88
C ASN A 180 10.30 20.25 -14.33
N GLU A 181 10.64 19.15 -15.01
CA GLU A 181 11.09 19.17 -16.41
C GLU A 181 9.95 19.17 -17.42
N ILE A 182 8.71 18.83 -16.99
CA ILE A 182 7.53 18.81 -17.88
C ILE A 182 6.79 20.14 -17.93
N MET A 183 7.40 21.22 -17.45
CA MET A 183 6.78 22.55 -17.49
C MET A 183 6.43 22.97 -18.92
N GLY A 184 5.20 23.47 -19.10
CA GLY A 184 4.70 23.93 -20.40
C GLY A 184 4.19 22.83 -21.33
N GLU A 185 4.29 21.57 -20.94
CA GLU A 185 3.69 20.45 -21.70
C GLU A 185 2.16 20.41 -21.56
N ASN A 186 1.51 19.73 -22.50
CA ASN A 186 0.09 19.40 -22.44
C ASN A 186 -0.07 18.02 -21.79
N ILE A 187 -0.68 17.96 -20.62
CA ILE A 187 -0.77 16.73 -19.83
C ILE A 187 -2.19 16.17 -19.88
N LEU A 188 -2.31 14.90 -20.26
CA LEU A 188 -3.52 14.13 -20.08
C LEU A 188 -3.36 13.29 -18.79
N LEU A 189 -4.06 13.66 -17.74
CA LEU A 189 -4.12 12.88 -16.51
C LEU A 189 -5.15 11.77 -16.66
N LEU A 190 -4.67 10.53 -16.76
CA LEU A 190 -5.49 9.33 -16.90
C LEU A 190 -5.56 8.60 -15.56
N THR A 191 -6.73 8.57 -14.91
CA THR A 191 -6.84 7.99 -13.58
C THR A 191 -8.14 7.20 -13.36
N GLY A 192 -8.03 6.08 -12.61
CA GLY A 192 -9.14 5.30 -12.07
C GLY A 192 -9.08 5.23 -10.53
N ILE A 193 -8.95 6.39 -9.88
CA ILE A 193 -8.91 6.51 -8.42
C ILE A 193 -10.14 7.26 -7.88
N ALA A 194 -10.44 7.04 -6.60
CA ALA A 194 -11.66 7.56 -5.97
C ALA A 194 -11.71 9.09 -5.81
N SER A 195 -10.57 9.78 -5.84
CA SER A 195 -10.49 11.24 -5.63
C SER A 195 -9.34 11.82 -6.45
N PRO A 196 -9.54 12.03 -7.76
CA PRO A 196 -8.52 12.56 -8.67
C PRO A 196 -8.24 14.04 -8.48
N GLU A 197 -9.13 14.81 -7.82
CA GLU A 197 -9.06 16.25 -7.67
C GLU A 197 -7.79 16.69 -6.94
N HIS A 198 -7.41 15.97 -5.88
CA HIS A 198 -6.19 16.27 -5.12
C HIS A 198 -4.94 16.06 -5.98
N LEU A 199 -4.90 14.98 -6.75
CA LEU A 199 -3.79 14.71 -7.66
C LEU A 199 -3.66 15.79 -8.76
N GLN A 200 -4.79 16.29 -9.27
CA GLN A 200 -4.80 17.38 -10.24
C GLN A 200 -4.19 18.66 -9.68
N VAL A 201 -4.62 19.06 -8.47
CA VAL A 201 -4.10 20.25 -7.78
C VAL A 201 -2.60 20.10 -7.55
N ASP A 202 -2.17 18.96 -7.05
CA ASP A 202 -0.78 18.69 -6.77
C ASP A 202 0.09 18.74 -8.04
N ILE A 203 -0.33 18.09 -9.14
CA ILE A 203 0.40 18.15 -10.42
C ILE A 203 0.51 19.60 -10.90
N MET A 204 -0.55 20.37 -10.85
CA MET A 204 -0.54 21.77 -11.27
C MET A 204 0.41 22.62 -10.41
N GLU A 205 0.48 22.36 -9.11
CA GLU A 205 1.39 23.04 -8.17
C GLU A 205 2.86 22.71 -8.45
N TYR A 206 3.17 21.44 -8.68
CA TYR A 206 4.55 20.97 -8.95
C TYR A 206 5.07 21.41 -10.32
N THR A 207 4.21 21.50 -11.32
CA THR A 207 4.63 21.64 -12.72
C THR A 207 4.51 23.06 -13.28
N ARG A 208 3.96 23.98 -12.54
CA ARG A 208 3.82 25.42 -12.87
C ARG A 208 3.61 25.71 -14.37
N GLY A 209 2.33 25.73 -14.80
CA GLY A 209 1.99 26.17 -16.16
C GLY A 209 1.75 25.06 -17.18
N VAL A 210 1.64 23.80 -16.77
CA VAL A 210 1.12 22.73 -17.65
C VAL A 210 -0.36 22.98 -17.95
N LYS A 211 -0.76 22.60 -19.15
CA LYS A 211 -2.17 22.49 -19.50
C LYS A 211 -2.64 21.10 -19.16
N LEU A 212 -3.40 20.99 -18.05
CA LEU A 212 -3.87 19.70 -17.54
C LEU A 212 -5.28 19.41 -18.04
N GLU A 213 -5.44 18.33 -18.77
CA GLU A 213 -6.72 17.71 -19.06
C GLU A 213 -6.85 16.41 -18.27
N THR A 214 -8.06 16.09 -17.82
CA THR A 214 -8.29 14.86 -17.02
C THR A 214 -9.29 13.95 -17.69
N MET A 215 -8.92 12.69 -17.81
CA MET A 215 -9.79 11.58 -18.15
C MET A 215 -9.90 10.66 -16.94
N ALA A 216 -10.94 10.90 -16.12
CA ALA A 216 -11.18 10.14 -14.90
C ALA A 216 -12.13 8.96 -15.17
N PHE A 217 -11.78 7.79 -14.64
CA PHE A 217 -12.56 6.57 -14.64
C PHE A 217 -12.98 6.21 -13.20
N PRO A 218 -14.01 5.38 -13.03
CA PRO A 218 -14.37 4.86 -11.71
C PRO A 218 -13.21 4.13 -11.04
N ASP A 219 -13.19 4.12 -9.72
CA ASP A 219 -12.17 3.38 -8.96
C ASP A 219 -12.22 1.88 -9.29
N HIS A 220 -11.06 1.29 -9.52
CA HIS A 220 -10.88 -0.07 -10.01
C HIS A 220 -11.50 -0.35 -11.41
N HIS A 221 -11.52 0.66 -12.28
CA HIS A 221 -12.05 0.52 -13.64
C HIS A 221 -11.25 -0.50 -14.46
N ASN A 222 -11.97 -1.40 -15.15
CA ASN A 222 -11.39 -2.27 -16.16
C ASN A 222 -11.53 -1.60 -17.53
N PHE A 223 -10.42 -1.17 -18.10
CA PHE A 223 -10.42 -0.50 -19.40
C PHE A 223 -10.97 -1.40 -20.50
N THR A 224 -11.84 -0.86 -21.31
CA THR A 224 -12.47 -1.52 -22.47
C THR A 224 -11.85 -1.04 -23.78
N GLU A 225 -12.12 -1.73 -24.87
CA GLU A 225 -11.69 -1.28 -26.23
C GLU A 225 -12.18 0.14 -26.54
N ARG A 226 -13.40 0.49 -26.13
CA ARG A 226 -13.95 1.86 -26.30
C ARG A 226 -13.17 2.90 -25.48
N ASP A 227 -12.70 2.52 -24.32
CA ASP A 227 -11.85 3.42 -23.50
C ASP A 227 -10.51 3.64 -24.19
N VAL A 228 -9.93 2.59 -24.78
CA VAL A 228 -8.69 2.68 -25.57
C VAL A 228 -8.85 3.60 -26.77
N GLU A 229 -9.93 3.46 -27.53
CA GLU A 229 -10.25 4.34 -28.66
C GLU A 229 -10.31 5.80 -28.19
N ARG A 230 -11.07 6.08 -27.13
CA ARG A 230 -11.19 7.43 -26.55
C ARG A 230 -9.88 8.00 -26.08
N ILE A 231 -9.02 7.17 -25.45
CA ILE A 231 -7.69 7.59 -24.99
C ILE A 231 -6.81 7.94 -26.19
N ASN A 232 -6.80 7.10 -27.24
CA ASN A 232 -6.03 7.34 -28.46
C ASN A 232 -6.49 8.63 -29.15
N GLU A 233 -7.80 8.81 -29.37
CA GLU A 233 -8.37 10.01 -30.00
C GLU A 233 -8.04 11.27 -29.20
N ARG A 234 -8.24 11.22 -27.88
CA ARG A 234 -8.00 12.39 -27.04
C ARG A 234 -6.54 12.80 -27.06
N PHE A 235 -5.63 11.84 -26.92
CA PHE A 235 -4.20 12.11 -26.92
C PHE A 235 -3.73 12.61 -28.30
N ALA A 236 -4.22 12.03 -29.39
CA ALA A 236 -3.87 12.48 -30.75
C ALA A 236 -4.30 13.93 -31.01
N ALA A 237 -5.44 14.37 -30.46
CA ALA A 237 -5.95 15.74 -30.62
C ALA A 237 -5.20 16.79 -29.80
N MET A 238 -4.35 16.39 -28.84
CA MET A 238 -3.59 17.33 -28.01
C MET A 238 -2.39 17.89 -28.77
N PRO A 239 -2.07 19.19 -28.60
CA PRO A 239 -0.87 19.78 -29.20
C PRO A 239 0.40 19.31 -28.49
N SER A 240 1.50 19.15 -29.25
CA SER A 240 2.82 18.83 -28.70
C SER A 240 3.49 20.09 -28.09
N PRO A 241 4.40 19.94 -27.10
CA PRO A 241 4.75 18.68 -26.43
C PRO A 241 3.59 18.21 -25.53
N LYS A 242 3.36 16.88 -25.52
CA LYS A 242 2.25 16.28 -24.78
C LYS A 242 2.66 14.98 -24.11
N ARG A 243 2.00 14.66 -22.98
CA ARG A 243 2.30 13.48 -22.16
C ARG A 243 1.04 12.95 -21.47
N ILE A 244 0.98 11.63 -21.24
CA ILE A 244 -0.01 11.04 -20.34
C ILE A 244 0.66 10.77 -19.00
N ILE A 245 -0.01 11.20 -17.93
CA ILE A 245 0.38 10.84 -16.56
C ILE A 245 -0.74 9.98 -15.97
N THR A 246 -0.36 8.88 -15.32
CA THR A 246 -1.28 8.01 -14.60
C THR A 246 -0.74 7.63 -13.23
N THR A 247 -1.53 6.95 -12.41
CA THR A 247 -1.10 6.49 -11.08
C THR A 247 -0.36 5.14 -11.16
N GLU A 248 0.47 4.82 -10.15
CA GLU A 248 1.07 3.48 -10.03
C GLU A 248 0.01 2.37 -9.97
N LYS A 249 -1.17 2.66 -9.40
CA LYS A 249 -2.29 1.71 -9.32
C LYS A 249 -2.86 1.41 -10.70
N ASP A 250 -3.04 2.43 -11.54
CA ASP A 250 -3.61 2.27 -12.88
C ASP A 250 -2.58 1.80 -13.90
N GLN A 251 -1.29 2.08 -13.68
CA GLN A 251 -0.18 1.60 -14.51
C GLN A 251 -0.28 0.11 -14.80
N VAL A 252 -0.53 -0.70 -13.77
CA VAL A 252 -0.61 -2.16 -13.89
C VAL A 252 -1.67 -2.59 -14.89
N ARG A 253 -2.83 -1.91 -14.90
CA ARG A 253 -3.92 -2.22 -15.84
C ARG A 253 -3.62 -1.73 -17.24
N LEU A 254 -3.03 -0.54 -17.35
CA LEU A 254 -2.66 0.07 -18.63
C LEU A 254 -1.54 -0.69 -19.34
N PHE A 255 -0.61 -1.29 -18.59
CA PHE A 255 0.46 -2.09 -19.14
C PHE A 255 -0.03 -3.29 -19.96
N TYR A 256 -1.10 -3.95 -19.50
CA TYR A 256 -1.69 -5.11 -20.19
C TYR A 256 -2.79 -4.74 -21.20
N LEU A 257 -3.01 -3.44 -21.41
CA LEU A 257 -4.07 -2.98 -22.29
C LEU A 257 -3.63 -3.01 -23.75
N ALA A 258 -4.33 -3.81 -24.56
CA ALA A 258 -4.10 -3.86 -26.01
C ALA A 258 -4.70 -2.64 -26.72
N GLY A 259 -4.10 -2.24 -27.86
CA GLY A 259 -4.65 -1.22 -28.75
C GLY A 259 -4.23 0.22 -28.45
N LEU A 260 -3.40 0.48 -27.46
CA LEU A 260 -2.76 1.79 -27.28
C LEU A 260 -1.80 2.06 -28.45
N SER A 261 -1.84 3.28 -29.00
CA SER A 261 -0.96 3.71 -30.07
C SER A 261 0.52 3.75 -29.62
N GLU A 262 1.43 3.58 -30.56
CA GLU A 262 2.87 3.66 -30.27
C GLU A 262 3.27 5.05 -29.73
N GLU A 263 2.60 6.12 -30.22
CA GLU A 263 2.83 7.46 -29.68
C GLU A 263 2.47 7.54 -28.19
N ILE A 264 1.36 6.91 -27.77
CA ILE A 264 0.99 6.83 -26.34
C ILE A 264 2.01 6.00 -25.57
N LYS A 265 2.41 4.84 -26.05
CA LYS A 265 3.38 3.99 -25.35
C LYS A 265 4.70 4.69 -25.09
N GLN A 266 5.11 5.60 -25.98
CA GLN A 266 6.32 6.42 -25.80
C GLN A 266 6.15 7.59 -24.85
N ASN A 267 4.90 8.03 -24.61
CA ASN A 267 4.60 9.26 -23.87
C ASN A 267 3.72 9.05 -22.63
N ILE A 268 3.56 7.82 -22.16
CA ILE A 268 2.78 7.49 -20.97
C ILE A 268 3.68 7.13 -19.79
N TYR A 269 3.43 7.80 -18.67
CA TYR A 269 4.23 7.68 -17.46
C TYR A 269 3.35 7.45 -16.24
N ALA A 270 3.81 6.61 -15.34
CA ALA A 270 3.28 6.51 -13.99
C ALA A 270 3.91 7.57 -13.10
N LEU A 271 3.10 8.15 -12.21
CA LEU A 271 3.55 9.06 -11.17
C LEU A 271 3.60 8.32 -9.83
N PRO A 272 4.79 7.87 -9.39
CA PRO A 272 4.91 7.20 -8.12
C PRO A 272 4.75 8.19 -6.97
N ILE A 273 4.13 7.71 -5.90
CA ILE A 273 3.98 8.45 -4.65
C ILE A 273 4.86 7.85 -3.57
N LYS A 274 5.37 8.72 -2.70
CA LYS A 274 6.11 8.37 -1.50
C LYS A 274 5.41 8.95 -0.28
N VAL A 275 5.32 8.16 0.77
CA VAL A 275 4.84 8.62 2.06
C VAL A 275 6.01 9.19 2.84
N GLU A 276 5.89 10.45 3.28
CA GLU A 276 6.90 11.12 4.08
C GLU A 276 6.36 11.44 5.47
N PHE A 277 7.12 11.04 6.49
CA PHE A 277 6.80 11.41 7.85
C PHE A 277 7.10 12.89 8.09
N MET A 278 6.20 13.55 8.79
CA MET A 278 6.36 14.94 9.21
C MET A 278 7.01 14.98 10.60
N LEU A 279 7.52 16.17 11.00
CA LEU A 279 8.11 16.39 12.33
C LEU A 279 9.23 15.39 12.68
N GLU A 280 10.01 14.96 11.68
CA GLU A 280 11.08 13.96 11.85
C GLU A 280 10.60 12.61 12.45
N GLY A 281 9.28 12.37 12.44
CA GLY A 281 8.68 11.18 13.03
C GLY A 281 9.12 9.85 12.38
N GLY A 282 9.67 9.91 11.15
CA GLY A 282 10.09 8.72 10.40
C GLY A 282 11.19 7.95 11.10
N LYS A 283 12.21 8.64 11.62
CA LYS A 283 13.31 8.00 12.34
C LYS A 283 12.80 7.25 13.58
N ILE A 284 11.99 7.91 14.39
CA ILE A 284 11.43 7.34 15.63
C ILE A 284 10.52 6.15 15.32
N PHE A 285 9.71 6.27 14.26
CA PHE A 285 8.84 5.19 13.78
C PHE A 285 9.66 3.98 13.33
N ASN A 286 10.68 4.18 12.49
CA ASN A 286 11.53 3.11 11.97
C ASN A 286 12.27 2.39 13.09
N GLU A 287 12.94 3.12 13.98
CA GLU A 287 13.63 2.56 15.13
C GLU A 287 12.72 1.72 16.04
N LYS A 288 11.48 2.15 16.23
CA LYS A 288 10.49 1.40 17.01
C LYS A 288 10.11 0.09 16.33
N ILE A 289 9.80 0.12 15.03
CA ILE A 289 9.41 -1.09 14.28
C ILE A 289 10.58 -2.07 14.23
N GLU A 290 11.78 -1.62 13.86
CA GLU A 290 12.98 -2.47 13.82
C GLU A 290 13.29 -3.09 15.17
N SER A 291 13.29 -2.27 16.24
CA SER A 291 13.54 -2.77 17.59
C SER A 291 12.53 -3.83 18.02
N TYR A 292 11.25 -3.61 17.70
CA TYR A 292 10.20 -4.59 17.97
C TYR A 292 10.44 -5.90 17.24
N VAL A 293 10.69 -5.85 15.94
CA VAL A 293 10.87 -7.04 15.10
C VAL A 293 12.13 -7.79 15.51
N ARG A 294 13.27 -7.12 15.67
CA ARG A 294 14.53 -7.73 16.12
C ARG A 294 14.40 -8.41 17.50
N LYS A 295 13.69 -7.79 18.44
CA LYS A 295 13.45 -8.37 19.77
C LYS A 295 12.63 -9.65 19.68
N ASN A 296 11.60 -9.69 18.85
CA ASN A 296 10.71 -10.83 18.75
C ASN A 296 11.32 -11.96 17.89
N SER A 297 12.08 -11.67 16.87
CA SER A 297 12.84 -12.64 16.08
C SER A 297 13.83 -13.40 17.00
N ARG A 298 14.62 -12.71 17.82
CA ARG A 298 15.53 -13.33 18.80
C ARG A 298 14.79 -14.24 19.79
N ASN A 299 13.64 -13.80 20.31
CA ASN A 299 12.82 -14.60 21.22
C ASN A 299 12.28 -15.87 20.55
N SER A 300 11.95 -15.80 19.28
CA SER A 300 11.53 -16.95 18.48
C SER A 300 12.66 -17.97 18.30
N ILE A 301 13.88 -17.53 18.05
CA ILE A 301 15.07 -18.41 17.98
C ILE A 301 15.33 -19.10 19.31
N LEU A 302 15.25 -18.35 20.42
CA LEU A 302 15.41 -18.91 21.77
C LEU A 302 14.30 -19.90 22.11
N ALA A 303 13.05 -19.64 21.71
CA ALA A 303 11.94 -20.56 21.91
C ALA A 303 12.10 -21.85 21.10
N LYS A 304 12.54 -21.78 19.84
CA LYS A 304 12.87 -22.96 19.02
C LYS A 304 13.99 -23.81 19.65
N ARG A 305 15.07 -23.18 20.16
CA ARG A 305 16.17 -23.87 20.86
C ARG A 305 15.71 -24.57 22.14
N LYS A 306 14.81 -23.98 22.93
CA LYS A 306 14.23 -24.63 24.13
C LYS A 306 13.38 -25.84 23.79
N ASN A 307 12.66 -25.82 22.66
CA ASN A 307 11.84 -26.97 22.23
C ASN A 307 12.68 -28.13 21.67
N VAL A 308 13.80 -27.84 21.02
CA VAL A 308 14.73 -28.89 20.54
C VAL A 308 15.42 -29.61 21.71
N ASN A 309 15.63 -28.93 22.82
CA ASN A 309 16.31 -29.46 24.01
C ASN A 309 15.35 -30.13 25.03
N LYS A 310 14.06 -30.24 24.76
CA LYS A 310 13.16 -31.09 25.59
C LYS A 310 13.41 -32.53 25.29
N PRO A 311 13.84 -33.37 26.30
CA PRO A 311 14.02 -34.77 26.07
C PRO A 311 12.68 -35.41 25.67
N ARG A 312 12.67 -36.15 24.56
CA ARG A 312 11.55 -37.00 24.20
C ARG A 312 11.32 -37.99 25.34
N ASN A 313 10.30 -37.80 26.15
CA ASN A 313 9.85 -38.77 27.12
C ASN A 313 9.41 -40.01 26.34
N SER A 314 10.28 -41.02 26.33
CA SER A 314 9.96 -42.35 25.90
C SER A 314 9.03 -43.00 26.94
N ASN A 315 7.73 -42.85 26.78
CA ASN A 315 6.77 -43.73 27.46
C ASN A 315 6.93 -45.13 26.89
N ARG A 316 7.81 -45.92 27.49
CA ARG A 316 7.72 -47.37 27.44
C ARG A 316 6.63 -47.77 28.43
N SER A 317 5.45 -48.10 27.92
CA SER A 317 4.46 -48.91 28.59
C SER A 317 5.02 -50.30 28.76
N GLY A 318 5.46 -50.65 29.97
CA GLY A 318 5.74 -52.03 30.36
C GLY A 318 4.44 -52.70 30.77
N ASN A 319 4.13 -53.81 30.13
CA ASN A 319 3.15 -54.83 30.55
C ASN A 319 3.39 -55.31 31.97
N ARG A 320 2.31 -55.35 32.74
CA ARG A 320 1.90 -56.56 33.49
C ARG A 320 0.44 -56.39 33.93
#